data_096b5a1e1a9e3c8b48fd62760ead7714
#
_entry.id   096b5a1e1a9e3c8b48fd62760ead7714
#
_cell.length_a   1.000
_cell.length_b   1.000
_cell.length_c   1.000
_cell.angle_alpha   90.00
_cell.angle_beta   90.00
_cell.angle_gamma   90.00
#
_symmetry.space_group_name_H-M   'P 1'
#
loop_
_entity.id
_entity.type
_entity.pdbx_description
1 polymer ?
#
loop_
_entity_poly.entity_id
_entity_poly.type
_entity_poly.pdbx_seq_one_letter_code
_entity_poly.pdbx_strand_id
1 'polypeptide(L)'
;IYIMLSLCCLVFYSCGMTEPWKDWEHEGDMSADRLRPSEVKELLCAADGWKMIYQGITFYFQFDEEGNVASDSDETLLKNEVGTDYSLDFQGEKAVLLTLLNGGMLQYLNENSETTFVITGYSDSQITAVGQTHGKEMILTPVSTAALQQAKERKRLAIIAYNKAQAMD
;
A
#
# COMPACT_ATOMS: atom_id res chain seq x y z
N ILE A 1 1.56 -18.30 52.89
CA ILE A 1 2.45 -18.62 51.76
C ILE A 1 1.64 -19.01 50.53
N TYR A 2 0.67 -19.89 50.65
CA TYR A 2 -0.16 -20.30 49.53
C TYR A 2 -1.05 -19.18 49.00
N ILE A 3 -1.53 -18.32 49.89
CA ILE A 3 -2.34 -17.15 49.51
C ILE A 3 -1.50 -16.14 48.75
N MET A 4 -0.25 -15.92 49.13
CA MET A 4 0.65 -15.02 48.41
C MET A 4 1.05 -15.55 47.06
N LEU A 5 1.30 -16.85 46.92
CA LEU A 5 1.57 -17.46 45.63
C LEU A 5 0.39 -17.35 44.67
N SER A 6 -0.83 -17.58 45.19
CA SER A 6 -2.05 -17.44 44.40
C SER A 6 -2.27 -16.00 43.94
N LEU A 7 -1.95 -15.03 44.79
CA LEU A 7 -2.07 -13.61 44.44
C LEU A 7 -1.05 -13.22 43.38
N CYS A 8 0.18 -13.72 43.50
CA CYS A 8 1.20 -13.49 42.46
C CYS A 8 0.80 -14.10 41.12
N CYS A 9 0.25 -15.31 41.11
CA CYS A 9 -0.25 -15.93 39.88
C CYS A 9 -1.38 -15.13 39.26
N LEU A 10 -2.28 -14.58 40.04
CA LEU A 10 -3.37 -13.74 39.57
C LEU A 10 -2.86 -12.44 38.93
N VAL A 11 -1.83 -11.85 39.54
CA VAL A 11 -1.21 -10.63 38.99
C VAL A 11 -0.52 -10.92 37.66
N PHE A 12 0.25 -12.02 37.58
CA PHE A 12 0.88 -12.43 36.33
C PHE A 12 -0.14 -12.79 35.26
N TYR A 13 -1.20 -13.47 35.62
CA TYR A 13 -2.27 -13.84 34.74
C TYR A 13 -2.99 -12.60 34.21
N SER A 14 -3.26 -11.63 35.07
CA SER A 14 -3.86 -10.36 34.67
C SER A 14 -2.96 -9.57 33.71
N CYS A 15 -1.66 -9.51 33.98
CA CYS A 15 -0.71 -8.85 33.09
C CYS A 15 -0.51 -9.58 31.76
N GLY A 16 -0.56 -10.93 31.76
CA GLY A 16 -0.41 -11.72 30.55
C GLY A 16 -1.65 -11.76 29.66
N MET A 17 -2.83 -11.63 30.24
CA MET A 17 -4.09 -11.75 29.52
C MET A 17 -4.52 -10.50 28.79
N THR A 18 -4.19 -9.36 29.31
CA THR A 18 -4.81 -8.13 28.79
C THR A 18 -3.87 -7.31 27.95
N GLU A 19 -2.58 -7.54 28.05
CA GLU A 19 -1.63 -6.65 27.35
C GLU A 19 -2.30 -5.31 26.97
N PRO A 20 -2.94 -4.63 27.94
CA PRO A 20 -3.83 -3.51 27.63
C PRO A 20 -3.07 -2.34 27.00
N TRP A 21 -1.76 -2.31 27.19
CA TRP A 21 -0.92 -1.32 26.54
C TRP A 21 -0.76 -1.59 25.04
N LYS A 22 -0.80 -2.85 24.57
CA LYS A 22 -0.75 -3.17 23.13
C LYS A 22 -2.02 -2.71 22.43
N ASP A 23 -3.15 -3.07 23.01
CA ASP A 23 -4.43 -2.59 22.49
C ASP A 23 -4.52 -1.06 22.62
N TRP A 24 -3.93 -0.53 23.65
CA TRP A 24 -3.91 0.91 23.90
C TRP A 24 -2.99 1.68 22.94
N GLU A 25 -1.86 1.11 22.58
CA GLU A 25 -1.00 1.68 21.55
C GLU A 25 -1.66 1.65 20.17
N HIS A 26 -2.38 0.60 19.87
CA HIS A 26 -3.08 0.43 18.60
C HIS A 26 -4.45 1.11 18.56
N GLU A 27 -5.13 1.13 19.68
CA GLU A 27 -6.46 1.71 19.80
C GLU A 27 -6.49 3.00 20.65
N GLY A 28 -5.34 3.43 21.10
CA GLY A 28 -5.20 4.51 22.07
C GLY A 28 -5.66 5.87 21.57
N ASP A 29 -5.85 6.03 20.31
CA ASP A 29 -6.60 7.14 19.78
C ASP A 29 -8.07 6.74 19.71
N MET A 30 -8.85 7.25 20.62
CA MET A 30 -10.29 7.03 20.68
C MET A 30 -11.04 7.70 19.53
N SER A 31 -10.33 8.36 18.62
CA SER A 31 -10.96 8.99 17.47
C SER A 31 -11.37 7.89 16.47
N ALA A 32 -12.66 7.85 16.17
CA ALA A 32 -13.22 6.92 15.19
C ALA A 32 -12.71 7.21 13.76
N ASP A 33 -12.10 8.37 13.56
CA ASP A 33 -11.62 8.81 12.25
C ASP A 33 -10.17 8.45 11.98
N ARG A 34 -9.49 7.81 12.93
CA ARG A 34 -8.11 7.42 12.75
C ARG A 34 -7.99 6.22 11.83
N LEU A 35 -7.22 6.38 10.76
CA LEU A 35 -6.81 5.24 9.93
C LEU A 35 -5.79 4.38 10.68
N ARG A 36 -5.93 3.07 10.51
CA ARG A 36 -5.03 2.08 11.13
C ARG A 36 -4.33 1.28 10.04
N PRO A 37 -3.05 0.91 10.24
CA PRO A 37 -2.32 0.09 9.28
C PRO A 37 -3.05 -1.22 8.92
N SER A 38 -3.66 -1.89 9.89
CA SER A 38 -4.42 -3.12 9.66
C SER A 38 -5.64 -2.91 8.76
N GLU A 39 -6.37 -1.83 8.95
CA GLU A 39 -7.52 -1.49 8.12
C GLU A 39 -7.11 -1.15 6.69
N VAL A 40 -6.02 -0.40 6.53
CA VAL A 40 -5.48 -0.07 5.21
C VAL A 40 -5.01 -1.34 4.50
N LYS A 41 -4.37 -2.25 5.23
CA LYS A 41 -3.96 -3.54 4.67
C LYS A 41 -5.15 -4.35 4.16
N GLU A 42 -6.22 -4.43 4.95
CA GLU A 42 -7.44 -5.09 4.52
C GLU A 42 -8.03 -4.47 3.25
N LEU A 43 -8.06 -3.15 3.17
CA LEU A 43 -8.54 -2.43 1.99
C LEU A 43 -7.66 -2.73 0.76
N LEU A 44 -6.34 -2.66 0.92
CA LEU A 44 -5.40 -2.89 -0.18
C LEU A 44 -5.47 -4.33 -0.71
N CYS A 45 -5.64 -5.30 0.19
CA CYS A 45 -5.71 -6.72 -0.18
C CYS A 45 -7.10 -7.15 -0.65
N ALA A 46 -8.16 -6.43 -0.28
CA ALA A 46 -9.54 -6.76 -0.67
C ALA A 46 -9.81 -6.51 -2.15
N ALA A 47 -9.18 -5.53 -2.76
CA ALA A 47 -9.30 -5.26 -4.18
C ALA A 47 -8.35 -6.15 -4.99
N ASP A 48 -8.75 -6.52 -6.19
CA ASP A 48 -7.91 -7.29 -7.11
C ASP A 48 -6.65 -6.51 -7.50
N GLY A 49 -6.76 -5.18 -7.56
CA GLY A 49 -5.65 -4.28 -7.76
C GLY A 49 -6.09 -2.84 -7.57
N TRP A 50 -5.12 -1.93 -7.64
CA TRP A 50 -5.31 -0.50 -7.48
C TRP A 50 -4.66 0.24 -8.65
N LYS A 51 -5.34 1.25 -9.11
CA LYS A 51 -4.85 2.14 -10.17
C LYS A 51 -4.50 3.51 -9.57
N MET A 52 -3.39 4.07 -9.98
CA MET A 52 -2.94 5.39 -9.59
C MET A 52 -2.37 6.11 -10.80
N ILE A 53 -2.72 7.39 -10.97
CA ILE A 53 -2.12 8.22 -12.00
C ILE A 53 -1.09 9.13 -11.33
N TYR A 54 0.15 9.05 -11.79
CA TYR A 54 1.25 9.85 -11.28
C TYR A 54 2.13 10.31 -12.43
N GLN A 55 2.37 11.61 -12.54
CA GLN A 55 3.16 12.21 -13.61
C GLN A 55 2.65 11.84 -15.03
N GLY A 56 1.33 11.71 -15.18
CA GLY A 56 0.72 11.35 -16.45
C GLY A 56 0.79 9.87 -16.82
N ILE A 57 1.40 9.06 -15.98
CA ILE A 57 1.53 7.61 -16.16
C ILE A 57 0.54 6.90 -15.25
N THR A 58 -0.18 5.92 -15.78
CA THR A 58 -1.06 5.07 -14.99
C THR A 58 -0.27 3.89 -14.44
N PHE A 59 -0.28 3.77 -13.12
CA PHE A 59 0.34 2.66 -12.40
C PHE A 59 -0.73 1.74 -11.86
N TYR A 60 -0.42 0.44 -11.81
CA TYR A 60 -1.26 -0.60 -11.24
C TYR A 60 -0.51 -1.32 -10.14
N PHE A 61 -1.14 -1.51 -9.00
CA PHE A 61 -0.56 -2.19 -7.84
C PHE A 61 -1.45 -3.34 -7.42
N GLN A 62 -0.84 -4.47 -7.11
CA GLN A 62 -1.51 -5.62 -6.53
C GLN A 62 -0.81 -5.97 -5.22
N PHE A 63 -1.55 -5.87 -4.12
CA PHE A 63 -1.04 -6.12 -2.77
C PHE A 63 -1.50 -7.48 -2.28
N ASP A 64 -0.64 -8.21 -1.60
CA ASP A 64 -0.99 -9.46 -0.92
C ASP A 64 -0.85 -9.34 0.59
N GLU A 65 -1.36 -10.31 1.32
CA GLU A 65 -1.34 -10.30 2.78
C GLU A 65 0.04 -10.63 3.36
N GLU A 66 0.92 -11.22 2.57
CA GLU A 66 2.29 -11.57 2.98
C GLU A 66 3.24 -10.37 2.95
N GLY A 67 2.79 -9.22 2.49
CA GLY A 67 3.60 -8.01 2.42
C GLY A 67 4.29 -7.81 1.08
N ASN A 68 3.81 -8.43 0.03
CA ASN A 68 4.33 -8.23 -1.32
C ASN A 68 3.41 -7.34 -2.14
N VAL A 69 3.99 -6.57 -3.02
CA VAL A 69 3.26 -5.76 -4.00
C VAL A 69 3.86 -5.94 -5.38
N ALA A 70 3.01 -6.22 -6.35
CA ALA A 70 3.39 -6.19 -7.76
C ALA A 70 2.95 -4.87 -8.35
N SER A 71 3.84 -4.18 -9.05
CA SER A 71 3.53 -2.92 -9.72
C SER A 71 3.81 -3.01 -11.20
N ASP A 72 2.94 -2.37 -11.98
CA ASP A 72 3.03 -2.29 -13.42
C ASP A 72 2.60 -0.87 -13.84
N SER A 73 2.80 -0.53 -15.10
CA SER A 73 2.40 0.77 -15.64
C SER A 73 1.94 0.64 -17.09
N ASP A 74 1.28 1.67 -17.60
CA ASP A 74 0.92 1.77 -19.02
C ASP A 74 2.07 2.31 -19.88
N GLU A 75 3.19 2.70 -19.26
CA GLU A 75 4.36 3.23 -19.99
C GLU A 75 5.12 2.10 -20.68
N THR A 76 5.26 2.22 -21.99
CA THR A 76 5.90 1.18 -22.82
C THR A 76 7.39 1.02 -22.55
N LEU A 77 8.05 2.06 -22.06
CA LEU A 77 9.46 1.99 -21.69
C LEU A 77 9.69 1.21 -20.38
N LEU A 78 8.67 1.14 -19.53
CA LEU A 78 8.69 0.36 -18.31
C LEU A 78 8.03 -1.01 -18.58
N LYS A 79 8.74 -1.86 -19.30
CA LYS A 79 8.18 -3.06 -19.92
C LYS A 79 7.73 -4.14 -18.95
N ASN A 80 8.44 -4.32 -17.87
CA ASN A 80 8.25 -5.46 -16.98
C ASN A 80 7.57 -5.05 -15.67
N GLU A 81 6.67 -5.91 -15.21
CA GLU A 81 6.11 -5.79 -13.87
C GLU A 81 7.22 -5.91 -12.83
N VAL A 82 7.14 -5.12 -11.78
CA VAL A 82 8.11 -5.11 -10.68
C VAL A 82 7.43 -5.61 -9.40
N GLY A 83 7.96 -6.70 -8.86
CA GLY A 83 7.57 -7.19 -7.53
C GLY A 83 8.48 -6.62 -6.47
N THR A 84 7.91 -6.20 -5.34
CA THR A 84 8.66 -5.72 -4.20
C THR A 84 7.84 -5.94 -2.92
N ASP A 85 8.40 -5.57 -1.78
CA ASP A 85 7.71 -5.63 -0.50
C ASP A 85 7.06 -4.28 -0.17
N TYR A 86 6.01 -4.32 0.63
CA TYR A 86 5.42 -3.11 1.19
C TYR A 86 5.27 -3.22 2.70
N SER A 87 5.21 -2.09 3.36
CA SER A 87 4.91 -2.01 4.79
C SER A 87 3.94 -0.87 5.08
N LEU A 88 3.22 -1.00 6.18
CA LEU A 88 2.24 -0.03 6.64
C LEU A 88 2.54 0.31 8.09
N ASP A 89 2.69 1.59 8.39
CA ASP A 89 3.00 2.11 9.71
C ASP A 89 2.09 3.28 10.05
N PHE A 90 1.96 3.59 11.33
CA PHE A 90 1.29 4.81 11.74
C PHE A 90 2.11 6.03 11.31
N GLN A 91 1.42 7.04 10.82
CA GLN A 91 2.01 8.34 10.47
C GLN A 91 1.28 9.42 11.24
N GLY A 92 1.90 9.92 12.30
CA GLY A 92 1.25 10.88 13.19
C GLY A 92 0.00 10.30 13.85
N GLU A 93 -0.99 11.16 14.08
CA GLU A 93 -2.21 10.78 14.81
C GLU A 93 -3.33 10.27 13.91
N LYS A 94 -3.32 10.56 12.62
CA LYS A 94 -4.48 10.31 11.75
C LYS A 94 -4.18 9.61 10.44
N ALA A 95 -2.94 9.39 10.11
CA ALA A 95 -2.55 8.87 8.80
C ALA A 95 -1.80 7.56 8.91
N VAL A 96 -1.68 6.87 7.78
CA VAL A 96 -0.91 5.63 7.65
C VAL A 96 0.15 5.84 6.58
N LEU A 97 1.38 5.44 6.88
CA LEU A 97 2.49 5.49 5.94
C LEU A 97 2.58 4.16 5.21
N LEU A 98 2.37 4.20 3.91
CA LEU A 98 2.63 3.07 3.01
C LEU A 98 4.02 3.23 2.43
N THR A 99 4.89 2.26 2.67
CA THR A 99 6.23 2.22 2.08
C THR A 99 6.30 1.09 1.07
N LEU A 100 6.71 1.42 -0.14
CA LEU A 100 7.08 0.43 -1.16
C LEU A 100 8.59 0.31 -1.16
N LEU A 101 9.12 -0.87 -0.89
CA LEU A 101 10.56 -1.06 -0.89
C LEU A 101 11.13 -0.73 -2.28
N ASN A 102 12.07 0.20 -2.33
CA ASN A 102 12.63 0.74 -3.57
C ASN A 102 11.58 1.41 -4.50
N GLY A 103 10.39 1.73 -4.01
CA GLY A 103 9.35 2.41 -4.78
C GLY A 103 8.61 1.58 -5.83
N GLY A 104 8.86 0.28 -5.90
CA GLY A 104 8.27 -0.56 -6.95
C GLY A 104 8.56 -0.02 -8.34
N MET A 105 7.55 0.05 -9.20
CA MET A 105 7.69 0.61 -10.55
C MET A 105 8.06 2.11 -10.54
N LEU A 106 7.73 2.84 -9.48
CA LEU A 106 8.01 4.28 -9.36
C LEU A 106 9.50 4.59 -9.25
N GLN A 107 10.35 3.62 -8.90
CA GLN A 107 11.80 3.80 -8.87
C GLN A 107 12.39 4.23 -10.23
N TYR A 108 11.69 3.92 -11.32
CA TYR A 108 12.15 4.24 -12.66
C TYR A 108 11.78 5.66 -13.12
N LEU A 109 11.13 6.45 -12.26
CA LEU A 109 10.74 7.82 -12.59
C LEU A 109 11.86 8.84 -12.35
N ASN A 110 13.06 8.41 -12.08
CA ASN A 110 14.21 9.28 -11.82
C ASN A 110 13.93 10.28 -10.69
N GLU A 111 13.99 11.58 -10.99
CA GLU A 111 13.78 12.66 -10.01
C GLU A 111 12.37 12.69 -9.41
N ASN A 112 11.42 12.02 -10.04
CA ASN A 112 10.04 11.96 -9.58
C ASN A 112 9.71 10.65 -8.83
N SER A 113 10.72 9.83 -8.53
CA SER A 113 10.50 8.58 -7.82
C SER A 113 9.95 8.83 -6.41
N GLU A 114 9.03 7.97 -6.01
CA GLU A 114 8.42 8.02 -4.69
C GLU A 114 8.49 6.62 -4.08
N THR A 115 8.82 6.53 -2.80
CA THR A 115 8.87 5.26 -2.09
C THR A 115 7.87 5.19 -0.94
N THR A 116 7.43 6.36 -0.46
CA THR A 116 6.58 6.45 0.72
C THR A 116 5.37 7.32 0.42
N PHE A 117 4.22 6.85 0.84
CA PHE A 117 2.92 7.48 0.59
C PHE A 117 2.17 7.64 1.90
N VAL A 118 1.80 8.86 2.24
CA VAL A 118 0.98 9.13 3.41
C VAL A 118 -0.48 8.98 3.02
N ILE A 119 -1.12 7.94 3.51
CA ILE A 119 -2.55 7.70 3.27
C ILE A 119 -3.34 8.52 4.27
N THR A 120 -4.12 9.47 3.78
CA THR A 120 -4.85 10.44 4.59
C THR A 120 -6.34 10.18 4.68
N GLY A 121 -6.90 9.39 3.78
CA GLY A 121 -8.33 9.12 3.78
C GLY A 121 -8.74 7.97 2.88
N TYR A 122 -9.97 7.52 3.12
CA TYR A 122 -10.65 6.53 2.31
C TYR A 122 -12.12 6.93 2.22
N SER A 123 -12.61 7.11 1.02
CA SER A 123 -14.02 7.39 0.76
C SER A 123 -14.39 6.99 -0.66
N ASP A 124 -15.64 6.57 -0.86
CA ASP A 124 -16.17 6.19 -2.18
C ASP A 124 -15.29 5.16 -2.91
N SER A 125 -14.78 4.20 -2.16
CA SER A 125 -13.85 3.15 -2.63
C SER A 125 -12.53 3.68 -3.17
N GLN A 126 -12.15 4.91 -2.83
CA GLN A 126 -10.87 5.50 -3.23
C GLN A 126 -10.00 5.78 -2.01
N ILE A 127 -8.71 5.57 -2.16
CA ILE A 127 -7.70 5.91 -1.15
C ILE A 127 -7.01 7.18 -1.59
N THR A 128 -7.00 8.19 -0.71
CA THR A 128 -6.25 9.42 -0.92
C THR A 128 -4.89 9.31 -0.25
N ALA A 129 -3.85 9.59 -0.99
CA ALA A 129 -2.48 9.55 -0.50
C ALA A 129 -1.69 10.76 -0.97
N VAL A 130 -0.63 11.08 -0.23
CA VAL A 130 0.31 12.14 -0.59
C VAL A 130 1.71 11.54 -0.58
N GLY A 131 2.45 11.73 -1.66
CA GLY A 131 3.84 11.31 -1.73
C GLY A 131 4.68 12.08 -0.72
N GLN A 132 5.42 11.38 0.11
CA GLN A 132 6.16 12.01 1.21
C GLN A 132 7.33 12.86 0.70
N THR A 133 7.96 12.45 -0.38
CA THR A 133 9.14 13.13 -0.93
C THR A 133 8.75 14.39 -1.72
N HIS A 134 7.76 14.30 -2.60
CA HIS A 134 7.40 15.37 -3.53
C HIS A 134 6.09 16.08 -3.16
N GLY A 135 5.35 15.60 -2.16
CA GLY A 135 4.15 16.26 -1.66
C GLY A 135 2.96 16.27 -2.60
N LYS A 136 2.95 15.42 -3.63
CA LYS A 136 1.85 15.38 -4.60
C LYS A 136 0.73 14.48 -4.14
N GLU A 137 -0.49 14.93 -4.31
CA GLU A 137 -1.68 14.12 -4.04
C GLU A 137 -1.84 13.03 -5.09
N MET A 138 -2.26 11.88 -4.64
CA MET A 138 -2.53 10.70 -5.46
C MET A 138 -3.82 10.05 -4.99
N ILE A 139 -4.55 9.48 -5.95
CA ILE A 139 -5.78 8.74 -5.66
C ILE A 139 -5.59 7.32 -6.18
N LEU A 140 -5.76 6.35 -5.28
CA LEU A 140 -5.78 4.94 -5.63
C LEU A 140 -7.24 4.52 -5.80
N THR A 141 -7.56 4.01 -6.98
CA THR A 141 -8.89 3.53 -7.35
C THR A 141 -8.84 2.02 -7.54
N PRO A 142 -9.77 1.24 -6.95
CA PRO A 142 -9.75 -0.20 -7.11
C PRO A 142 -10.06 -0.60 -8.56
N VAL A 143 -9.39 -1.63 -9.04
CA VAL A 143 -9.60 -2.21 -10.36
C VAL A 143 -9.82 -3.71 -10.25
N SER A 144 -10.60 -4.26 -11.17
CA SER A 144 -10.88 -5.69 -11.23
C SER A 144 -9.75 -6.44 -11.92
N THR A 145 -9.71 -7.76 -11.72
CA THR A 145 -8.78 -8.65 -12.45
C THR A 145 -8.95 -8.50 -13.96
N ALA A 146 -10.19 -8.40 -14.44
CA ALA A 146 -10.47 -8.20 -15.87
C ALA A 146 -9.86 -6.91 -16.39
N ALA A 147 -10.00 -5.81 -15.63
CA ALA A 147 -9.41 -4.52 -15.99
C ALA A 147 -7.87 -4.58 -16.03
N LEU A 148 -7.26 -5.28 -15.07
CA LEU A 148 -5.80 -5.51 -15.03
C LEU A 148 -5.33 -6.29 -16.25
N GLN A 149 -6.03 -7.35 -16.63
CA GLN A 149 -5.70 -8.15 -17.80
C GLN A 149 -5.83 -7.33 -19.10
N GLN A 150 -6.86 -6.53 -19.21
CA GLN A 150 -7.04 -5.62 -20.33
C GLN A 150 -5.90 -4.59 -20.42
N ALA A 151 -5.50 -4.03 -19.28
CA ALA A 151 -4.37 -3.10 -19.23
C ALA A 151 -3.06 -3.75 -19.67
N LYS A 152 -2.79 -4.96 -19.20
CA LYS A 152 -1.61 -5.75 -19.60
C LYS A 152 -1.62 -6.05 -21.10
N GLU A 153 -2.78 -6.41 -21.64
CA GLU A 153 -2.93 -6.69 -23.06
C GLU A 153 -2.73 -5.44 -23.93
N ARG A 154 -3.31 -4.31 -23.54
CA ARG A 154 -3.09 -3.03 -24.22
C ARG A 154 -1.61 -2.66 -24.24
N LYS A 155 -0.93 -2.82 -23.11
CA LYS A 155 0.51 -2.54 -23.00
C LYS A 155 1.33 -3.48 -23.89
N ARG A 156 1.01 -4.76 -23.90
CA ARG A 156 1.66 -5.76 -24.77
C ARG A 156 1.56 -5.37 -26.23
N LEU A 157 0.37 -5.00 -26.67
CA LEU A 157 0.14 -4.57 -28.05
C LEU A 157 0.87 -3.26 -28.37
N ALA A 158 0.89 -2.32 -27.42
CA ALA A 158 1.60 -1.05 -27.58
C ALA A 158 3.13 -1.26 -27.70
N ILE A 159 3.69 -2.17 -26.92
CA ILE A 159 5.12 -2.54 -27.03
C ILE A 159 5.42 -3.17 -28.39
N ILE A 160 4.58 -4.06 -28.87
CA ILE A 160 4.75 -4.68 -30.20
C ILE A 160 4.71 -3.61 -31.28
N ALA A 161 3.75 -2.70 -31.24
CA ALA A 161 3.63 -1.60 -32.19
C ALA A 161 4.85 -0.67 -32.15
N TYR A 162 5.33 -0.34 -30.95
CA TYR A 162 6.52 0.48 -30.76
C TYR A 162 7.77 -0.18 -31.36
N ASN A 163 7.99 -1.45 -31.06
CA ASN A 163 9.13 -2.21 -31.57
C ASN A 163 9.09 -2.33 -33.10
N LYS A 164 7.91 -2.52 -33.66
CA LYS A 164 7.70 -2.57 -35.10
C LYS A 164 8.03 -1.24 -35.76
N ALA A 165 7.58 -0.13 -35.17
CA ALA A 165 7.89 1.21 -35.67
C ALA A 165 9.40 1.49 -35.62
N GLN A 166 10.10 1.08 -34.54
CA GLN A 166 11.56 1.22 -34.44
C GLN A 166 12.31 0.39 -35.49
N ALA A 167 11.82 -0.79 -35.83
CA ALA A 167 12.44 -1.65 -36.85
C ALA A 167 12.26 -1.12 -38.28
N MET A 168 11.33 -0.20 -38.51
CA MET A 168 11.07 0.42 -39.82
C MET A 168 11.92 1.65 -40.11
N ASP A 169 12.54 2.20 -39.04
CA ASP A 169 13.49 3.32 -39.15
C ASP A 169 14.94 2.75 -39.39
#